data_919cd562566ef57a114a681d5c29a77a
#
_entry.id   919cd562566ef57a114a681d5c29a77a
#
_cell.length_a   1.000
_cell.length_b   1.000
_cell.length_c   1.000
_cell.angle_alpha   90.00
_cell.angle_beta   90.00
_cell.angle_gamma   90.00
#
_symmetry.space_group_name_H-M   'P 1'
#
loop_
_entity.id
_entity.type
_entity.pdbx_description
1 polymer ?
#
loop_
_entity_poly.entity_id
_entity_poly.type
_entity_poly.pdbx_seq_one_letter_code
_entity_poly.pdbx_strand_id
1 'polypeptide(L)'
;MAVVTMRELLDSGVHFGHQTRRWNPKMKRFIFTERNGIYIIDIQQSLALIDSAYAFVKDTVAKGGHVLFVGTKKQAHKPIIDQAARVGMPTVTERWLGGMLTNFPTVYKRIQRLKELEALETANDLLLTKKELLVLRREREKLFKNLDGIRHMTKLPSAIWVVDTKKEHLAVAEAKKLGIPVIAILDTNCDPDEVDFKIPGNDDAIRSIELLTRVITDAIAEGLKARSAAAPAPVATQEAAAAEALEKEILENAAPAATEA
;
A
#
# COMPACT_ATOMS: atom_id res chain seq x y z
N MET A 1 21.87 -2.98 7.80
CA MET A 1 22.06 -1.51 7.63
C MET A 1 20.74 -0.87 7.92
N ALA A 2 20.70 0.23 8.69
CA ALA A 2 19.46 0.97 8.93
C ALA A 2 18.89 1.47 7.59
N VAL A 3 17.61 1.28 7.36
CA VAL A 3 16.91 1.64 6.10
C VAL A 3 16.83 3.16 5.92
N VAL A 4 16.82 3.89 7.06
CA VAL A 4 16.78 5.36 7.14
C VAL A 4 17.80 5.84 8.15
N THR A 5 18.39 7.00 7.89
CA THR A 5 19.32 7.63 8.83
C THR A 5 18.58 8.49 9.86
N MET A 6 19.14 8.61 11.06
CA MET A 6 18.62 9.50 12.10
C MET A 6 18.52 10.95 11.59
N ARG A 7 19.45 11.38 10.75
CA ARG A 7 19.47 12.73 10.16
C ARG A 7 18.24 12.97 9.27
N GLU A 8 17.90 12.01 8.40
CA GLU A 8 16.71 12.12 7.55
C GLU A 8 15.43 12.20 8.37
N LEU A 9 15.32 11.45 9.47
CA LEU A 9 14.17 11.52 10.39
C LEU A 9 14.07 12.90 11.06
N LEU A 10 15.20 13.49 11.46
CA LEU A 10 15.24 14.85 12.03
C LEU A 10 14.87 15.91 11.01
N ASP A 11 15.45 15.86 9.81
CA ASP A 11 15.25 16.85 8.73
C ASP A 11 13.80 16.84 8.19
N SER A 12 13.14 15.68 8.23
CA SER A 12 11.73 15.54 7.85
C SER A 12 10.75 15.91 8.96
N GLY A 13 11.22 16.12 10.19
CA GLY A 13 10.39 16.51 11.32
C GLY A 13 9.55 15.38 11.93
N VAL A 14 9.97 14.13 11.80
CA VAL A 14 9.32 12.94 12.39
C VAL A 14 9.27 13.01 13.91
N HIS A 15 10.24 13.70 14.53
CA HIS A 15 10.38 13.81 15.99
C HIS A 15 9.36 14.74 16.66
N PHE A 16 8.64 15.57 15.93
CA PHE A 16 7.61 16.44 16.50
C PHE A 16 6.34 15.67 16.76
N GLY A 17 5.84 15.74 17.99
CA GLY A 17 4.54 15.23 18.36
C GLY A 17 3.50 16.34 18.50
N HIS A 18 2.37 16.01 19.08
CA HIS A 18 1.28 16.94 19.38
C HIS A 18 1.53 17.75 20.66
N GLN A 19 0.67 18.76 20.86
CA GLN A 19 0.65 19.54 22.10
C GLN A 19 0.39 18.65 23.32
N THR A 20 1.00 19.00 24.45
CA THR A 20 0.93 18.25 25.72
C THR A 20 -0.50 17.98 26.22
N ARG A 21 -1.49 18.83 25.84
CA ARG A 21 -2.90 18.64 26.16
C ARG A 21 -3.59 17.48 25.45
N ARG A 22 -3.02 17.03 24.32
CA ARG A 22 -3.67 16.06 23.40
C ARG A 22 -2.98 14.70 23.40
N TRP A 23 -2.17 14.39 24.37
CA TRP A 23 -1.39 13.18 24.38
C TRP A 23 -2.16 11.97 24.96
N ASN A 24 -1.70 10.77 24.60
CA ASN A 24 -2.13 9.53 25.23
C ASN A 24 -1.07 9.07 26.25
N PRO A 25 -1.43 8.80 27.51
CA PRO A 25 -0.48 8.33 28.54
C PRO A 25 0.30 7.08 28.15
N LYS A 26 -0.29 6.19 27.34
CA LYS A 26 0.38 4.98 26.84
C LYS A 26 1.57 5.28 25.92
N MET A 27 1.58 6.47 25.29
CA MET A 27 2.69 6.92 24.43
C MET A 27 3.90 7.42 25.23
N LYS A 28 3.81 7.53 26.56
CA LYS A 28 4.91 8.00 27.43
C LYS A 28 6.24 7.32 27.13
N ARG A 29 6.22 6.03 26.83
CA ARG A 29 7.42 5.23 26.52
C ARG A 29 8.17 5.65 25.25
N PHE A 30 7.50 6.35 24.33
CA PHE A 30 8.06 6.81 23.06
C PHE A 30 8.37 8.32 23.06
N ILE A 31 8.11 9.01 24.18
CA ILE A 31 8.36 10.44 24.32
C ILE A 31 9.73 10.63 24.96
N PHE A 32 10.60 11.37 24.29
CA PHE A 32 11.93 11.71 24.78
C PHE A 32 11.87 12.89 25.77
N THR A 33 11.19 13.99 25.39
CA THR A 33 11.10 15.20 26.21
C THR A 33 9.91 16.07 25.79
N GLU A 34 9.71 17.16 26.51
CA GLU A 34 8.78 18.23 26.14
C GLU A 34 9.57 19.52 25.88
N ARG A 35 9.18 20.25 24.83
CA ARG A 35 9.74 21.56 24.52
C ARG A 35 8.66 22.49 23.98
N ASN A 36 8.52 23.67 24.57
CA ASN A 36 7.53 24.69 24.18
C ASN A 36 6.07 24.16 24.12
N GLY A 37 5.69 23.26 25.04
CA GLY A 37 4.33 22.69 25.08
C GLY A 37 4.05 21.65 24.00
N ILE A 38 5.09 21.13 23.32
CA ILE A 38 5.01 20.08 22.33
C ILE A 38 5.90 18.92 22.78
N TYR A 39 5.39 17.69 22.65
CA TYR A 39 6.19 16.50 22.91
C TYR A 39 7.16 16.20 21.79
N ILE A 40 8.34 15.74 22.14
CA ILE A 40 9.39 15.29 21.22
C ILE A 40 9.45 13.76 21.30
N ILE A 41 9.30 13.10 20.16
CA ILE A 41 9.33 11.64 20.04
C ILE A 41 10.79 11.16 20.01
N ASP A 42 11.05 10.00 20.62
CA ASP A 42 12.36 9.37 20.64
C ASP A 42 12.64 8.68 19.29
N ILE A 43 13.53 9.32 18.51
CA ILE A 43 13.90 8.84 17.16
C ILE A 43 14.69 7.53 17.21
N GLN A 44 15.44 7.25 18.27
CA GLN A 44 16.22 6.02 18.38
C GLN A 44 15.29 4.80 18.44
N GLN A 45 14.22 4.90 19.23
CA GLN A 45 13.20 3.88 19.28
C GLN A 45 12.43 3.78 17.96
N SER A 46 12.11 4.93 17.33
CA SER A 46 11.43 4.94 16.03
C SER A 46 12.24 4.21 14.96
N LEU A 47 13.56 4.40 14.93
CA LEU A 47 14.44 3.76 13.96
C LEU A 47 14.42 2.23 14.08
N ALA A 48 14.53 1.69 15.29
CA ALA A 48 14.47 0.25 15.53
C ALA A 48 13.11 -0.36 15.14
N LEU A 49 12.02 0.37 15.37
CA LEU A 49 10.67 -0.06 15.03
C LEU A 49 10.40 0.04 13.52
N ILE A 50 10.99 1.03 12.84
CA ILE A 50 10.97 1.14 11.38
C ILE A 50 11.66 -0.07 10.74
N ASP A 51 12.84 -0.47 11.20
CA ASP A 51 13.56 -1.63 10.69
C ASP A 51 12.73 -2.92 10.86
N SER A 52 12.04 -3.09 12.00
CA SER A 52 11.14 -4.21 12.24
C SER A 52 9.94 -4.23 11.29
N ALA A 53 9.30 -3.07 11.10
CA ALA A 53 8.17 -2.93 10.17
C ALA A 53 8.60 -3.18 8.72
N TYR A 54 9.78 -2.68 8.33
CA TYR A 54 10.36 -2.89 7.01
C TYR A 54 10.57 -4.39 6.71
N ALA A 55 11.20 -5.12 7.62
CA ALA A 55 11.43 -6.55 7.47
C ALA A 55 10.10 -7.32 7.32
N PHE A 56 9.12 -7.02 8.15
CA PHE A 56 7.79 -7.64 8.09
C PHE A 56 7.09 -7.39 6.75
N VAL A 57 7.09 -6.14 6.26
CA VAL A 57 6.45 -5.76 4.99
C VAL A 57 7.11 -6.47 3.83
N LYS A 58 8.46 -6.46 3.78
CA LYS A 58 9.24 -7.14 2.75
C LYS A 58 8.90 -8.63 2.68
N ASP A 59 8.89 -9.31 3.82
CA ASP A 59 8.58 -10.75 3.91
C ASP A 59 7.14 -11.05 3.49
N THR A 60 6.18 -10.22 3.91
CA THR A 60 4.76 -10.35 3.56
C THR A 60 4.57 -10.24 2.05
N VAL A 61 5.21 -9.27 1.40
CA VAL A 61 5.10 -9.06 -0.04
C VAL A 61 5.86 -10.12 -0.84
N ALA A 62 7.02 -10.58 -0.35
CA ALA A 62 7.76 -11.68 -0.95
C ALA A 62 6.92 -12.97 -1.02
N LYS A 63 6.06 -13.21 -0.03
CA LYS A 63 5.09 -14.33 0.02
C LYS A 63 3.84 -14.10 -0.86
N GLY A 64 3.79 -13.01 -1.62
CA GLY A 64 2.65 -12.69 -2.50
C GLY A 64 1.54 -11.89 -1.84
N GLY A 65 1.74 -11.36 -0.63
CA GLY A 65 0.80 -10.49 0.06
C GLY A 65 0.72 -9.10 -0.57
N HIS A 66 -0.41 -8.41 -0.31
CA HIS A 66 -0.62 -7.02 -0.69
C HIS A 66 -0.78 -6.16 0.55
N VAL A 67 -0.28 -4.93 0.49
CA VAL A 67 -0.41 -3.93 1.56
C VAL A 67 -1.39 -2.86 1.12
N LEU A 68 -2.43 -2.60 1.92
CA LEU A 68 -3.39 -1.52 1.67
C LEU A 68 -2.92 -0.26 2.40
N PHE A 69 -2.76 0.84 1.66
CA PHE A 69 -2.42 2.14 2.21
C PHE A 69 -3.67 2.92 2.59
N VAL A 70 -3.73 3.38 3.85
CA VAL A 70 -4.88 4.09 4.40
C VAL A 70 -4.44 5.42 5.01
N GLY A 71 -5.04 6.52 4.57
CA GLY A 71 -4.80 7.83 5.15
C GLY A 71 -5.68 8.89 4.53
N THR A 72 -6.75 9.24 5.23
CA THR A 72 -7.73 10.26 4.79
C THR A 72 -7.35 11.68 5.21
N LYS A 73 -6.20 11.85 5.87
CA LYS A 73 -5.67 13.14 6.26
C LYS A 73 -5.18 13.89 5.02
N LYS A 74 -5.54 15.17 4.84
CA LYS A 74 -5.14 15.95 3.65
C LYS A 74 -3.64 15.93 3.39
N GLN A 75 -2.84 15.94 4.45
CA GLN A 75 -1.39 15.89 4.39
C GLN A 75 -0.86 14.54 3.88
N ALA A 76 -1.63 13.47 4.07
CA ALA A 76 -1.27 12.11 3.66
C ALA A 76 -1.68 11.77 2.22
N HIS A 77 -2.67 12.47 1.63
CA HIS A 77 -3.23 12.13 0.32
C HIS A 77 -2.14 12.00 -0.75
N LYS A 78 -1.39 13.07 -1.00
CA LYS A 78 -0.38 13.07 -2.06
C LYS A 78 0.75 12.06 -1.80
N PRO A 79 1.39 12.04 -0.61
CA PRO A 79 2.42 11.05 -0.31
C PRO A 79 1.96 9.61 -0.49
N ILE A 80 0.75 9.26 -0.06
CA ILE A 80 0.22 7.91 -0.19
C ILE A 80 -0.03 7.55 -1.66
N ILE A 81 -0.70 8.44 -2.43
CA ILE A 81 -1.01 8.18 -3.84
C ILE A 81 0.28 7.97 -4.65
N ASP A 82 1.24 8.90 -4.52
CA ASP A 82 2.49 8.87 -5.27
C ASP A 82 3.31 7.60 -4.94
N GLN A 83 3.43 7.26 -3.67
CA GLN A 83 4.21 6.10 -3.24
C GLN A 83 3.54 4.77 -3.54
N ALA A 84 2.23 4.65 -3.33
CA ALA A 84 1.50 3.42 -3.64
C ALA A 84 1.44 3.15 -5.15
N ALA A 85 1.30 4.19 -5.99
CA ALA A 85 1.34 4.07 -7.44
C ALA A 85 2.68 3.49 -7.94
N ARG A 86 3.80 3.83 -7.29
CA ARG A 86 5.14 3.32 -7.60
C ARG A 86 5.24 1.79 -7.50
N VAL A 87 4.47 1.18 -6.62
CA VAL A 87 4.50 -0.28 -6.36
C VAL A 87 3.21 -0.99 -6.72
N GLY A 88 2.23 -0.30 -7.28
CA GLY A 88 0.94 -0.88 -7.68
C GLY A 88 0.10 -1.42 -6.52
N MET A 89 0.19 -0.81 -5.33
CA MET A 89 -0.57 -1.22 -4.15
C MET A 89 -1.86 -0.41 -4.00
N PRO A 90 -2.93 -1.02 -3.43
CA PRO A 90 -4.21 -0.35 -3.24
C PRO A 90 -4.14 0.76 -2.19
N THR A 91 -5.00 1.77 -2.35
CA THR A 91 -5.05 2.95 -1.47
C THR A 91 -6.46 3.34 -1.08
N VAL A 92 -6.61 3.94 0.12
CA VAL A 92 -7.82 4.62 0.56
C VAL A 92 -7.41 5.98 1.10
N THR A 93 -7.69 7.04 0.35
CA THR A 93 -7.25 8.41 0.68
C THR A 93 -8.39 9.37 0.97
N GLU A 94 -9.58 9.17 0.40
CA GLU A 94 -10.69 10.10 0.59
C GLU A 94 -11.48 9.84 1.87
N ARG A 95 -12.11 8.69 1.99
CA ARG A 95 -12.89 8.31 3.16
C ARG A 95 -12.92 6.80 3.33
N TRP A 96 -12.65 6.34 4.54
CA TRP A 96 -12.91 4.94 4.89
C TRP A 96 -14.41 4.70 4.98
N LEU A 97 -14.92 3.75 4.19
CA LEU A 97 -16.31 3.32 4.27
C LEU A 97 -16.41 2.14 5.24
N GLY A 98 -17.31 2.21 6.21
CA GLY A 98 -17.51 1.08 7.14
C GLY A 98 -17.81 -0.21 6.37
N GLY A 99 -17.12 -1.29 6.73
CA GLY A 99 -17.24 -2.58 6.07
C GLY A 99 -16.30 -2.79 4.87
N MET A 100 -15.32 -1.90 4.64
CA MET A 100 -14.39 -2.06 3.50
C MET A 100 -13.59 -3.34 3.57
N LEU A 101 -13.27 -3.83 4.76
CA LEU A 101 -12.61 -5.12 4.97
C LEU A 101 -13.61 -6.17 5.43
N THR A 102 -14.41 -5.89 6.45
CA THR A 102 -15.33 -6.86 7.07
C THR A 102 -16.49 -7.26 6.18
N ASN A 103 -16.90 -6.42 5.23
CA ASN A 103 -17.95 -6.69 4.25
C ASN A 103 -17.44 -6.47 2.81
N PHE A 104 -16.23 -6.97 2.54
CA PHE A 104 -15.57 -6.82 1.25
C PHE A 104 -16.41 -7.31 0.04
N PRO A 105 -17.19 -8.40 0.10
CA PRO A 105 -18.04 -8.81 -1.02
C PRO A 105 -19.02 -7.74 -1.47
N THR A 106 -19.60 -6.97 -0.55
CA THR A 106 -20.48 -5.84 -0.87
C THR A 106 -19.71 -4.67 -1.49
N VAL A 107 -18.53 -4.36 -0.98
CA VAL A 107 -17.64 -3.34 -1.55
C VAL A 107 -17.20 -3.74 -2.96
N TYR A 108 -16.85 -5.00 -3.17
CA TYR A 108 -16.49 -5.53 -4.48
C TYR A 108 -17.61 -5.37 -5.51
N LYS A 109 -18.88 -5.61 -5.14
CA LYS A 109 -20.03 -5.34 -6.01
C LYS A 109 -20.11 -3.85 -6.41
N ARG A 110 -19.76 -2.93 -5.51
CA ARG A 110 -19.71 -1.49 -5.82
C ARG A 110 -18.54 -1.14 -6.75
N ILE A 111 -17.41 -1.83 -6.62
CA ILE A 111 -16.28 -1.71 -7.56
C ILE A 111 -16.69 -2.20 -8.95
N GLN A 112 -17.41 -3.33 -9.06
CA GLN A 112 -17.95 -3.80 -10.34
C GLN A 112 -18.91 -2.77 -10.95
N ARG A 113 -19.82 -2.22 -10.12
CA ARG A 113 -20.72 -1.16 -10.57
C ARG A 113 -19.99 0.07 -11.10
N LEU A 114 -18.88 0.47 -10.48
CA LEU A 114 -18.04 1.55 -11.01
C LEU A 114 -17.50 1.22 -12.41
N LYS A 115 -16.98 0.00 -12.61
CA LYS A 115 -16.47 -0.46 -13.92
C LYS A 115 -17.57 -0.50 -14.98
N GLU A 116 -18.78 -0.94 -14.62
CA GLU A 116 -19.96 -0.91 -15.49
C GLU A 116 -20.30 0.51 -15.94
N LEU A 117 -20.33 1.46 -15.00
CA LEU A 117 -20.63 2.85 -15.30
C LEU A 117 -19.58 3.51 -16.20
N GLU A 118 -18.31 3.17 -16.03
CA GLU A 118 -17.23 3.59 -16.92
C GLU A 118 -17.36 3.01 -18.34
N ALA A 119 -17.71 1.72 -18.43
CA ALA A 119 -17.95 1.05 -19.71
C ALA A 119 -19.14 1.66 -20.46
N LEU A 120 -20.25 1.96 -19.76
CA LEU A 120 -21.43 2.62 -20.34
C LEU A 120 -21.10 4.03 -20.87
N GLU A 121 -20.29 4.80 -20.15
CA GLU A 121 -19.87 6.12 -20.64
C GLU A 121 -18.99 6.04 -21.88
N THR A 122 -18.12 5.04 -21.94
CA THR A 122 -17.23 4.80 -23.10
C THR A 122 -18.02 4.30 -24.33
N ALA A 123 -19.05 3.49 -24.12
CA ALA A 123 -19.90 2.95 -25.17
C ALA A 123 -20.78 3.99 -25.85
N ASN A 124 -20.86 5.22 -25.28
CA ASN A 124 -21.65 6.33 -25.81
C ASN A 124 -23.10 5.95 -26.12
N ASP A 125 -23.76 5.31 -25.14
CA ASP A 125 -25.07 4.67 -25.31
C ASP A 125 -26.14 5.73 -25.62
N LEU A 126 -26.45 5.91 -26.91
CA LEU A 126 -27.36 6.91 -27.46
C LEU A 126 -28.82 6.71 -27.05
N LEU A 127 -29.12 5.63 -26.33
CA LEU A 127 -30.45 5.26 -25.89
C LEU A 127 -30.91 5.95 -24.61
N LEU A 128 -29.99 6.58 -23.88
CA LEU A 128 -30.27 7.20 -22.58
C LEU A 128 -30.59 8.70 -22.74
N THR A 129 -31.56 9.17 -21.97
CA THR A 129 -31.89 10.61 -21.92
C THR A 129 -30.77 11.40 -21.23
N LYS A 130 -30.64 12.70 -21.54
CA LYS A 130 -29.64 13.59 -20.90
C LYS A 130 -29.75 13.59 -19.35
N LYS A 131 -30.96 13.44 -18.83
CA LYS A 131 -31.24 13.41 -17.38
C LYS A 131 -30.67 12.14 -16.75
N GLU A 132 -30.90 10.99 -17.37
CA GLU A 132 -30.37 9.69 -16.92
C GLU A 132 -28.85 9.67 -16.96
N LEU A 133 -28.24 10.13 -18.04
CA LEU A 133 -26.78 10.26 -18.15
C LEU A 133 -26.20 11.12 -17.02
N LEU A 134 -26.84 12.22 -16.67
CA LEU A 134 -26.37 13.07 -15.56
C LEU A 134 -26.43 12.34 -14.21
N VAL A 135 -27.47 11.53 -13.95
CA VAL A 135 -27.60 10.74 -12.72
C VAL A 135 -26.50 9.69 -12.65
N LEU A 136 -26.26 8.95 -13.73
CA LEU A 136 -25.22 7.93 -13.81
C LEU A 136 -23.81 8.51 -13.65
N ARG A 137 -23.53 9.68 -14.25
CA ARG A 137 -22.26 10.39 -14.06
C ARG A 137 -22.03 10.78 -12.61
N ARG A 138 -23.03 11.31 -11.91
CA ARG A 138 -22.93 11.65 -10.50
C ARG A 138 -22.71 10.41 -9.62
N GLU A 139 -23.36 9.30 -9.94
CA GLU A 139 -23.12 8.02 -9.25
C GLU A 139 -21.68 7.56 -9.48
N ARG A 140 -21.20 7.55 -10.72
CA ARG A 140 -19.82 7.20 -11.06
C ARG A 140 -18.81 8.07 -10.33
N GLU A 141 -18.94 9.39 -10.36
CA GLU A 141 -18.03 10.32 -9.69
C GLU A 141 -17.93 10.04 -8.18
N LYS A 142 -19.07 9.76 -7.54
CA LYS A 142 -19.12 9.42 -6.12
C LYS A 142 -18.43 8.09 -5.82
N LEU A 143 -18.63 7.07 -6.64
CA LEU A 143 -17.97 5.77 -6.50
C LEU A 143 -16.49 5.88 -6.81
N PHE A 144 -16.11 6.54 -7.89
CA PHE A 144 -14.73 6.79 -8.29
C PHE A 144 -13.95 7.44 -7.16
N LYS A 145 -14.45 8.55 -6.62
CA LYS A 145 -13.80 9.27 -5.53
C LYS A 145 -13.44 8.39 -4.33
N ASN A 146 -14.29 7.43 -3.97
CA ASN A 146 -14.10 6.63 -2.76
C ASN A 146 -13.46 5.26 -3.00
N LEU A 147 -13.58 4.69 -4.21
CA LEU A 147 -13.22 3.31 -4.50
C LEU A 147 -12.13 3.15 -5.55
N ASP A 148 -11.71 4.23 -6.23
CA ASP A 148 -10.72 4.14 -7.30
C ASP A 148 -9.41 3.52 -6.82
N GLY A 149 -8.92 3.92 -5.66
CA GLY A 149 -7.65 3.39 -5.12
C GLY A 149 -7.67 1.88 -4.79
N ILE A 150 -8.85 1.26 -4.69
CA ILE A 150 -9.00 -0.18 -4.44
C ILE A 150 -9.61 -0.94 -5.62
N ARG A 151 -9.74 -0.31 -6.80
CA ARG A 151 -10.41 -0.87 -7.99
C ARG A 151 -9.82 -2.20 -8.49
N HIS A 152 -8.53 -2.43 -8.25
CA HIS A 152 -7.81 -3.64 -8.64
C HIS A 152 -7.75 -4.70 -7.55
N MET A 153 -8.30 -4.41 -6.37
CA MET A 153 -8.28 -5.33 -5.24
C MET A 153 -9.35 -6.42 -5.42
N THR A 154 -8.92 -7.66 -5.54
CA THR A 154 -9.81 -8.83 -5.71
C THR A 154 -9.97 -9.65 -4.44
N LYS A 155 -9.05 -9.48 -3.48
CA LYS A 155 -9.02 -10.18 -2.19
C LYS A 155 -8.58 -9.24 -1.08
N LEU A 156 -8.81 -9.63 0.17
CA LEU A 156 -8.39 -8.88 1.34
C LEU A 156 -6.86 -8.66 1.36
N PRO A 157 -6.38 -7.51 1.85
CA PRO A 157 -4.95 -7.24 1.99
C PRO A 157 -4.34 -8.12 3.08
N SER A 158 -3.04 -8.41 2.95
CA SER A 158 -2.28 -9.18 3.93
C SER A 158 -1.74 -8.32 5.08
N ALA A 159 -1.69 -7.02 4.90
CA ALA A 159 -1.36 -6.02 5.91
C ALA A 159 -1.94 -4.66 5.52
N ILE A 160 -2.10 -3.77 6.49
CA ILE A 160 -2.51 -2.37 6.23
C ILE A 160 -1.45 -1.41 6.75
N TRP A 161 -1.18 -0.36 5.98
CA TRP A 161 -0.39 0.81 6.36
C TRP A 161 -1.33 1.96 6.68
N VAL A 162 -1.29 2.50 7.90
CA VAL A 162 -2.23 3.52 8.38
C VAL A 162 -1.47 4.79 8.78
N VAL A 163 -1.94 5.93 8.29
CA VAL A 163 -1.50 7.25 8.73
C VAL A 163 -2.58 7.86 9.62
N ASP A 164 -2.25 8.13 10.89
CA ASP A 164 -3.16 8.62 11.92
C ASP A 164 -4.24 7.59 12.34
N THR A 165 -3.89 6.70 13.27
CA THR A 165 -4.81 5.67 13.78
C THR A 165 -6.03 6.23 14.48
N LYS A 166 -5.93 7.43 15.07
CA LYS A 166 -7.04 8.09 15.75
C LYS A 166 -8.13 8.50 14.76
N LYS A 167 -7.74 8.96 13.58
CA LYS A 167 -8.68 9.31 12.52
C LYS A 167 -9.22 8.06 11.82
N GLU A 168 -8.36 7.10 11.56
CA GLU A 168 -8.69 5.86 10.83
C GLU A 168 -9.06 4.70 11.78
N HIS A 169 -9.64 5.01 12.95
CA HIS A 169 -10.01 4.01 13.96
C HIS A 169 -10.92 2.90 13.43
N LEU A 170 -11.77 3.20 12.44
CA LEU A 170 -12.62 2.19 11.80
C LEU A 170 -11.80 1.18 11.00
N ALA A 171 -10.80 1.65 10.25
CA ALA A 171 -9.90 0.78 9.47
C ALA A 171 -9.11 -0.15 10.39
N VAL A 172 -8.58 0.40 11.49
CA VAL A 172 -7.84 -0.36 12.50
C VAL A 172 -8.74 -1.41 13.17
N ALA A 173 -9.96 -1.03 13.57
CA ALA A 173 -10.91 -1.94 14.20
C ALA A 173 -11.33 -3.09 13.27
N GLU A 174 -11.57 -2.80 11.97
CA GLU A 174 -11.91 -3.82 10.99
C GLU A 174 -10.73 -4.77 10.71
N ALA A 175 -9.52 -4.24 10.58
CA ALA A 175 -8.32 -5.04 10.38
C ALA A 175 -8.08 -6.00 11.57
N LYS A 176 -8.16 -5.49 12.80
CA LYS A 176 -8.07 -6.32 14.02
C LYS A 176 -9.10 -7.43 14.04
N LYS A 177 -10.35 -7.13 13.70
CA LYS A 177 -11.43 -8.13 13.67
C LYS A 177 -11.14 -9.27 12.71
N LEU A 178 -10.42 -9.00 11.63
CA LEU A 178 -10.04 -9.99 10.61
C LEU A 178 -8.65 -10.60 10.83
N GLY A 179 -7.93 -10.18 11.88
CA GLY A 179 -6.56 -10.62 12.14
C GLY A 179 -5.55 -10.13 11.10
N ILE A 180 -5.84 -9.02 10.41
CA ILE A 180 -4.92 -8.41 9.45
C ILE A 180 -3.94 -7.51 10.22
N PRO A 181 -2.62 -7.74 10.09
CA PRO A 181 -1.60 -6.93 10.76
C PRO A 181 -1.68 -5.46 10.36
N VAL A 182 -1.62 -4.59 11.37
CA VAL A 182 -1.67 -3.15 11.23
C VAL A 182 -0.28 -2.54 11.46
N ILE A 183 0.22 -1.83 10.46
CA ILE A 183 1.43 -1.02 10.54
C ILE A 183 0.99 0.43 10.54
N ALA A 184 1.40 1.25 11.49
CA ALA A 184 0.93 2.63 11.53
C ALA A 184 1.96 3.62 12.05
N ILE A 185 1.84 4.86 11.55
CA ILE A 185 2.46 6.03 12.17
C ILE A 185 1.67 6.36 13.42
N LEU A 186 2.35 6.47 14.54
CA LEU A 186 1.77 6.79 15.84
C LEU A 186 2.32 8.11 16.36
N ASP A 187 1.50 9.14 16.33
CA ASP A 187 1.80 10.38 17.03
C ASP A 187 1.46 10.26 18.52
N THR A 188 1.82 11.22 19.32
CA THR A 188 1.68 11.25 20.77
C THR A 188 0.22 11.18 21.27
N ASN A 189 -0.77 11.37 20.41
CA ASN A 189 -2.21 11.30 20.71
C ASN A 189 -2.84 9.93 20.41
N CYS A 190 -2.09 8.98 19.83
CA CYS A 190 -2.57 7.67 19.39
C CYS A 190 -2.47 6.61 20.51
N ASP A 191 -3.19 5.49 20.37
CA ASP A 191 -3.06 4.32 21.24
C ASP A 191 -2.10 3.29 20.63
N PRO A 192 -0.92 3.04 21.21
CA PRO A 192 0.03 2.10 20.65
C PRO A 192 -0.41 0.62 20.77
N ASP A 193 -1.40 0.30 21.61
CA ASP A 193 -1.86 -1.08 21.80
C ASP A 193 -2.85 -1.52 20.71
N GLU A 194 -3.26 -0.59 19.87
CA GLU A 194 -4.13 -0.87 18.73
C GLU A 194 -3.39 -1.35 17.47
N VAL A 195 -2.07 -1.34 17.49
CA VAL A 195 -1.23 -1.53 16.29
C VAL A 195 -0.19 -2.61 16.55
N ASP A 196 0.04 -3.48 15.55
CA ASP A 196 1.03 -4.55 15.63
C ASP A 196 2.45 -4.01 15.40
N PHE A 197 2.65 -3.25 14.32
CA PHE A 197 3.92 -2.61 13.98
C PHE A 197 3.82 -1.10 14.16
N LYS A 198 4.39 -0.62 15.25
CA LYS A 198 4.32 0.76 15.72
C LYS A 198 5.48 1.56 15.16
N ILE A 199 5.19 2.68 14.51
CA ILE A 199 6.22 3.62 14.08
C ILE A 199 5.93 4.96 14.74
N PRO A 200 6.54 5.27 15.91
CA PRO A 200 6.36 6.57 16.54
C PRO A 200 6.86 7.68 15.62
N GLY A 201 6.01 8.65 15.34
CA GLY A 201 6.36 9.71 14.40
C GLY A 201 5.23 10.70 14.17
N ASN A 202 5.58 11.81 13.56
CA ASN A 202 4.67 12.90 13.24
C ASN A 202 3.75 12.52 12.07
N ASP A 203 2.45 12.58 12.29
CA ASP A 203 1.41 12.32 11.30
C ASP A 203 0.79 13.59 10.68
N ASP A 204 1.26 14.79 11.07
CA ASP A 204 0.80 16.09 10.56
C ASP A 204 1.72 16.69 9.49
N ALA A 205 3.03 16.41 9.56
CA ALA A 205 4.00 16.96 8.64
C ALA A 205 4.06 16.15 7.33
N ILE A 206 3.82 16.81 6.19
CA ILE A 206 3.86 16.16 4.86
C ILE A 206 5.19 15.44 4.62
N ARG A 207 6.33 16.05 4.97
CA ARG A 207 7.66 15.46 4.81
C ARG A 207 7.87 14.21 5.66
N SER A 208 7.33 14.19 6.89
CA SER A 208 7.37 13.03 7.77
C SER A 208 6.59 11.85 7.18
N ILE A 209 5.34 12.11 6.77
CA ILE A 209 4.47 11.10 6.14
C ILE A 209 5.11 10.58 4.86
N GLU A 210 5.65 11.46 4.01
CA GLU A 210 6.32 11.08 2.76
C GLU A 210 7.53 10.18 3.01
N LEU A 211 8.40 10.54 3.96
CA LEU A 211 9.58 9.75 4.31
C LEU A 211 9.17 8.36 4.80
N LEU A 212 8.28 8.28 5.80
CA LEU A 212 7.87 7.01 6.39
C LEU A 212 7.11 6.14 5.39
N THR A 213 6.24 6.73 4.57
CA THR A 213 5.52 5.99 3.52
C THR A 213 6.49 5.50 2.43
N ARG A 214 7.50 6.29 2.06
CA ARG A 214 8.56 5.89 1.12
C ARG A 214 9.32 4.66 1.64
N VAL A 215 9.67 4.63 2.91
CA VAL A 215 10.38 3.50 3.54
C VAL A 215 9.56 2.22 3.43
N ILE A 216 8.27 2.28 3.76
CA ILE A 216 7.38 1.11 3.61
C ILE A 216 7.25 0.70 2.14
N THR A 217 7.19 1.67 1.23
CA THR A 217 7.12 1.39 -0.22
C THR A 217 8.41 0.77 -0.74
N ASP A 218 9.57 1.17 -0.22
CA ASP A 218 10.86 0.56 -0.55
C ASP A 218 10.93 -0.90 -0.07
N ALA A 219 10.40 -1.20 1.13
CA ALA A 219 10.24 -2.57 1.60
C ALA A 219 9.35 -3.42 0.66
N ILE A 220 8.25 -2.84 0.18
CA ILE A 220 7.36 -3.50 -0.79
C ILE A 220 8.11 -3.75 -2.10
N ALA A 221 8.84 -2.76 -2.61
CA ALA A 221 9.60 -2.88 -3.85
C ALA A 221 10.67 -3.99 -3.77
N GLU A 222 11.36 -4.10 -2.62
CA GLU A 222 12.29 -5.21 -2.38
C GLU A 222 11.58 -6.56 -2.29
N GLY A 223 10.43 -6.63 -1.61
CA GLY A 223 9.61 -7.84 -1.55
C GLY A 223 9.12 -8.29 -2.94
N LEU A 224 8.70 -7.35 -3.79
CA LEU A 224 8.31 -7.64 -5.18
C LEU A 224 9.49 -8.16 -6.01
N LYS A 225 10.69 -7.58 -5.85
CA LYS A 225 11.92 -8.08 -6.51
C LYS A 225 12.25 -9.50 -6.03
N ALA A 226 12.18 -9.76 -4.73
CA ALA A 226 12.42 -11.10 -4.19
C ALA A 226 11.41 -12.13 -4.73
N ARG A 227 10.14 -11.75 -4.85
CA ARG A 227 9.08 -12.59 -5.45
C ARG A 227 9.34 -12.87 -6.93
N SER A 228 9.73 -11.87 -7.71
CA SER A 228 10.05 -12.06 -9.14
C SER A 228 11.29 -12.93 -9.34
N ALA A 229 12.28 -12.83 -8.46
CA ALA A 229 13.48 -13.67 -8.51
C ALA A 229 13.20 -15.13 -8.09
N ALA A 230 12.21 -15.35 -7.22
CA ALA A 230 11.79 -16.69 -6.76
C ALA A 230 10.74 -17.34 -7.67
N ALA A 231 10.13 -16.58 -8.59
CA ALA A 231 9.19 -17.13 -9.57
C ALA A 231 9.97 -17.98 -10.59
N PRO A 232 9.57 -19.24 -10.88
CA PRO A 232 10.18 -19.99 -11.98
C PRO A 232 9.99 -19.20 -13.28
N ALA A 233 11.01 -19.24 -14.14
CA ALA A 233 10.96 -18.57 -15.44
C ALA A 233 9.66 -18.95 -16.16
N PRO A 234 8.97 -18.00 -16.81
CA PRO A 234 7.71 -18.29 -17.47
C PRO A 234 7.88 -19.42 -18.47
N VAL A 235 6.98 -20.39 -18.40
CA VAL A 235 6.99 -21.63 -19.22
C VAL A 235 7.21 -21.34 -20.71
N ALA A 236 6.78 -20.17 -21.20
CA ALA A 236 7.02 -19.70 -22.55
C ALA A 236 8.50 -19.61 -22.96
N THR A 237 9.41 -19.35 -22.01
CA THR A 237 10.87 -19.30 -22.27
C THR A 237 11.47 -20.70 -22.35
N GLN A 238 10.87 -21.68 -21.68
CA GLN A 238 11.31 -23.08 -21.77
C GLN A 238 10.81 -23.74 -23.05
N GLU A 239 9.61 -23.44 -23.50
CA GLU A 239 9.09 -23.92 -24.78
C GLU A 239 9.83 -23.29 -25.98
N ALA A 240 10.19 -22.00 -25.92
CA ALA A 240 10.98 -21.35 -26.95
C ALA A 240 12.41 -21.93 -27.01
N ALA A 241 13.05 -22.17 -25.87
CA ALA A 241 14.36 -22.80 -25.82
C ALA A 241 14.34 -24.27 -26.27
N ALA A 242 13.27 -25.00 -25.97
CA ALA A 242 13.07 -26.36 -26.46
C ALA A 242 12.79 -26.40 -27.97
N ALA A 243 12.04 -25.44 -28.52
CA ALA A 243 11.80 -25.31 -29.96
C ALA A 243 13.08 -24.97 -30.74
N GLU A 244 13.90 -24.03 -30.22
CA GLU A 244 15.22 -23.72 -30.83
C GLU A 244 16.20 -24.91 -30.76
N ALA A 245 16.18 -25.69 -29.65
CA ALA A 245 17.02 -26.90 -29.56
C ALA A 245 16.56 -27.96 -30.57
N LEU A 246 15.26 -28.15 -30.76
CA LEU A 246 14.68 -29.09 -31.70
C LEU A 246 14.97 -28.67 -33.15
N GLU A 247 14.89 -27.36 -33.47
CA GLU A 247 15.25 -26.84 -34.80
C GLU A 247 16.72 -27.04 -35.12
N LYS A 248 17.62 -26.87 -34.15
CA LYS A 248 19.07 -27.16 -34.34
C LYS A 248 19.33 -28.63 -34.57
N GLU A 249 18.68 -29.53 -33.86
CA GLU A 249 18.80 -30.96 -34.03
C GLU A 249 18.27 -31.44 -35.38
N ILE A 250 17.21 -30.86 -35.87
CA ILE A 250 16.67 -31.14 -37.23
C ILE A 250 17.62 -30.63 -38.32
N LEU A 251 18.25 -29.47 -38.13
CA LEU A 251 19.22 -28.91 -39.07
C LEU A 251 20.53 -29.71 -39.10
N GLU A 252 21.03 -30.20 -38.00
CA GLU A 252 22.21 -31.07 -37.91
C GLU A 252 21.97 -32.44 -38.55
N ASN A 253 20.78 -33.01 -38.37
CA ASN A 253 20.40 -34.29 -38.98
C ASN A 253 19.99 -34.21 -40.47
N ALA A 254 19.80 -32.99 -41.01
CA ALA A 254 19.45 -32.75 -42.40
C ALA A 254 20.65 -32.47 -43.32
N ALA A 255 21.88 -32.49 -42.80
CA ALA A 255 23.08 -32.37 -43.65
C ALA A 255 23.28 -33.63 -44.48
N PRO A 256 23.22 -33.56 -45.83
CA PRO A 256 23.38 -34.75 -46.65
C PRO A 256 24.82 -35.24 -46.66
N ALA A 257 24.95 -36.54 -46.48
CA ALA A 257 26.15 -37.25 -46.81
C ALA A 257 26.41 -37.14 -48.31
N ALA A 258 27.23 -36.20 -48.70
CA ALA A 258 27.77 -36.10 -50.06
C ALA A 258 29.29 -36.01 -49.95
N THR A 259 29.91 -37.17 -50.12
CA THR A 259 31.10 -37.35 -50.98
C THR A 259 31.71 -38.71 -50.70
N GLU A 260 31.44 -39.65 -51.61
CA GLU A 260 32.44 -40.62 -52.05
C GLU A 260 31.95 -41.25 -53.35
N ALA A 261 32.52 -40.80 -54.49
CA ALA A 261 32.82 -41.60 -55.66
C ALA A 261 33.67 -40.75 -56.60
#